data_27f577a95ab760e86c732e012c67863f
#
_entry.id   27f577a95ab760e86c732e012c67863f
#
_cell.length_a   1.000
_cell.length_b   1.000
_cell.length_c   1.000
_cell.angle_alpha   90.00
_cell.angle_beta   90.00
_cell.angle_gamma   90.00
#
_symmetry.space_group_name_H-M   'P 1'
#
loop_
_entity.id
_entity.type
_entity.pdbx_description
1 polymer ?
#
loop_
_entity_poly.entity_id
_entity_poly.type
_entity_poly.pdbx_seq_one_letter_code
_entity_poly.pdbx_strand_id
1 'polypeptide(L)'
;MADDDDLRLSCTEQVFINAFREQGFLSSYIEEAVPAYVRPHANWFAHAEALNMAGLDAFYRRDNEVVGLSSQHPVSLSIRMTFRALSAFQGALILYRRAMVQEGDTLARNVYEAAFWLGYLHEDGPAATRTLLNDERRSQKARASYYLEQFSSGAYDPNPEIEAQLRVQVAELKSKIAKADDVSAKDAAKLAGLYDYYETYKHLSAGSAHASLNSLHRYLNRNPDGSYDGHMVGPDPDSLVDSLPVLCIGLGIALAMFCTIVALDHPEDELQALLIRTDKMRKAQKAAGGGTTTMA
;
A
#
# COMPACT_ATOMS: atom_id res chain seq x y z
N MET A 1 -22.22 -45.61 -10.97
CA MET A 1 -22.86 -44.48 -11.62
C MET A 1 -22.67 -43.33 -10.66
N ALA A 2 -21.59 -42.55 -10.80
CA ALA A 2 -21.40 -41.33 -10.04
C ALA A 2 -22.15 -40.22 -10.80
N ASP A 3 -22.86 -39.42 -10.04
CA ASP A 3 -23.72 -38.36 -10.56
C ASP A 3 -22.94 -37.37 -11.42
N ASP A 4 -23.37 -37.27 -12.66
CA ASP A 4 -22.85 -36.34 -13.70
C ASP A 4 -23.40 -34.90 -13.53
N ASP A 5 -23.94 -34.60 -12.34
CA ASP A 5 -24.61 -33.31 -12.05
C ASP A 5 -23.70 -32.24 -11.40
N ASP A 6 -22.48 -32.57 -11.07
CA ASP A 6 -21.58 -31.66 -10.31
C ASP A 6 -20.69 -30.77 -11.19
N LEU A 7 -20.84 -30.76 -12.51
CA LEU A 7 -19.98 -30.05 -13.44
C LEU A 7 -20.68 -28.98 -14.32
N ARG A 8 -21.95 -28.69 -14.09
CA ARG A 8 -22.61 -27.59 -14.79
C ARG A 8 -22.63 -26.35 -13.88
N LEU A 9 -21.63 -25.48 -14.10
CA LEU A 9 -21.68 -24.10 -13.61
C LEU A 9 -23.09 -23.54 -13.88
N SER A 10 -23.66 -22.83 -12.91
CA SER A 10 -24.93 -22.16 -13.11
C SER A 10 -24.83 -21.25 -14.35
N CYS A 11 -25.94 -21.04 -15.05
CA CYS A 11 -25.97 -20.16 -16.22
C CYS A 11 -25.37 -18.76 -15.90
N THR A 12 -25.57 -18.29 -14.68
CA THR A 12 -25.03 -17.03 -14.17
C THR A 12 -23.52 -17.06 -14.02
N GLU A 13 -22.95 -18.15 -13.51
CA GLU A 13 -21.49 -18.30 -13.40
C GLU A 13 -20.82 -18.37 -14.76
N GLN A 14 -21.41 -19.08 -15.71
CA GLN A 14 -20.87 -19.15 -17.07
C GLN A 14 -20.90 -17.81 -17.79
N VAL A 15 -21.94 -17.01 -17.61
CA VAL A 15 -22.04 -15.63 -18.15
C VAL A 15 -20.96 -14.75 -17.54
N PHE A 16 -20.74 -14.84 -16.23
CA PHE A 16 -19.69 -14.09 -15.55
C PHE A 16 -18.29 -14.47 -16.08
N ILE A 17 -17.99 -15.76 -16.20
CA ILE A 17 -16.71 -16.25 -16.71
C ILE A 17 -16.47 -15.74 -18.13
N ASN A 18 -17.46 -15.76 -19.00
CA ASN A 18 -17.35 -15.28 -20.37
C ASN A 18 -17.11 -13.76 -20.41
N ALA A 19 -17.88 -12.98 -19.66
CA ALA A 19 -17.71 -11.54 -19.58
C ALA A 19 -16.33 -11.15 -19.02
N PHE A 20 -15.83 -11.90 -18.00
CA PHE A 20 -14.51 -11.69 -17.47
C PHE A 20 -13.41 -12.03 -18.48
N ARG A 21 -13.58 -13.09 -19.29
CA ARG A 21 -12.65 -13.43 -20.37
C ARG A 21 -12.55 -12.36 -21.44
N GLU A 22 -13.62 -11.64 -21.71
CA GLU A 22 -13.66 -10.59 -22.73
C GLU A 22 -13.11 -9.24 -22.24
N GLN A 23 -13.41 -8.84 -21.00
CA GLN A 23 -13.16 -7.49 -20.49
C GLN A 23 -12.38 -7.45 -19.18
N GLY A 24 -12.13 -8.60 -18.55
CA GLY A 24 -11.46 -8.67 -17.24
C GLY A 24 -12.20 -7.86 -16.18
N PHE A 25 -11.45 -7.22 -15.30
CA PHE A 25 -12.00 -6.37 -14.24
C PHE A 25 -12.70 -5.08 -14.73
N LEU A 26 -12.69 -4.80 -16.03
CA LEU A 26 -13.45 -3.69 -16.63
C LEU A 26 -14.86 -4.10 -17.03
N SER A 27 -15.21 -5.36 -16.88
CA SER A 27 -16.56 -5.85 -17.15
C SER A 27 -17.59 -5.27 -16.19
N SER A 28 -18.77 -4.88 -16.70
CA SER A 28 -19.90 -4.45 -15.87
C SER A 28 -20.38 -5.54 -14.91
N TYR A 29 -20.20 -6.81 -15.24
CA TYR A 29 -20.52 -7.93 -14.36
C TYR A 29 -19.70 -7.95 -13.06
N ILE A 30 -18.50 -7.36 -13.06
CA ILE A 30 -17.72 -7.17 -11.82
C ILE A 30 -18.47 -6.25 -10.86
N GLU A 31 -19.05 -5.17 -11.35
CA GLU A 31 -19.85 -4.24 -10.52
C GLU A 31 -21.10 -4.93 -9.95
N GLU A 32 -21.75 -5.79 -10.73
CA GLU A 32 -22.90 -6.58 -10.28
C GLU A 32 -22.50 -7.62 -9.21
N ALA A 33 -21.28 -8.13 -9.26
CA ALA A 33 -20.75 -9.10 -8.29
C ALA A 33 -20.24 -8.45 -6.99
N VAL A 34 -19.92 -7.14 -6.97
CA VAL A 34 -19.41 -6.42 -5.79
C VAL A 34 -20.22 -6.68 -4.52
N PRO A 35 -21.57 -6.66 -4.51
CA PRO A 35 -22.33 -6.94 -3.30
C PRO A 35 -22.06 -8.34 -2.72
N ALA A 36 -21.83 -9.34 -3.57
CA ALA A 36 -21.50 -10.70 -3.13
C ALA A 36 -20.10 -10.78 -2.49
N TYR A 37 -19.13 -10.05 -3.01
CA TYR A 37 -17.77 -9.97 -2.43
C TYR A 37 -17.74 -9.20 -1.10
N VAL A 38 -18.50 -8.12 -1.00
CA VAL A 38 -18.51 -7.24 0.18
C VAL A 38 -19.28 -7.84 1.35
N ARG A 39 -20.41 -8.54 1.09
CA ARG A 39 -21.33 -9.03 2.13
C ARG A 39 -20.65 -9.91 3.20
N PRO A 40 -19.79 -10.89 2.87
CA PRO A 40 -19.14 -11.72 3.87
C PRO A 40 -18.18 -10.91 4.78
N HIS A 41 -17.67 -9.78 4.31
CA HIS A 41 -16.70 -8.93 4.97
C HIS A 41 -17.27 -7.56 5.38
N ALA A 42 -18.62 -7.41 5.41
CA ALA A 42 -19.28 -6.11 5.61
C ALA A 42 -18.81 -5.38 6.87
N ASN A 43 -18.55 -6.11 7.97
CA ASN A 43 -18.06 -5.51 9.21
C ASN A 43 -16.65 -4.91 9.05
N TRP A 44 -15.77 -5.54 8.26
CA TRP A 44 -14.44 -5.02 7.99
C TRP A 44 -14.48 -3.82 7.05
N PHE A 45 -15.33 -3.83 6.02
CA PHE A 45 -15.51 -2.68 5.14
C PHE A 45 -16.05 -1.48 5.89
N ALA A 46 -17.10 -1.67 6.72
CA ALA A 46 -17.66 -0.59 7.55
C ALA A 46 -16.62 -0.05 8.56
N HIS A 47 -15.78 -0.93 9.13
CA HIS A 47 -14.70 -0.51 10.02
C HIS A 47 -13.61 0.27 9.28
N ALA A 48 -13.22 -0.17 8.09
CA ALA A 48 -12.26 0.53 7.24
C ALA A 48 -12.77 1.92 6.84
N GLU A 49 -14.05 2.05 6.52
CA GLU A 49 -14.69 3.35 6.24
C GLU A 49 -14.66 4.28 7.46
N ALA A 50 -14.93 3.75 8.65
CA ALA A 50 -14.84 4.52 9.89
C ALA A 50 -13.40 5.00 10.16
N LEU A 51 -12.39 4.14 9.96
CA LEU A 51 -10.98 4.53 10.05
C LEU A 51 -10.61 5.62 9.03
N ASN A 52 -11.10 5.49 7.79
CA ASN A 52 -10.89 6.51 6.76
C ASN A 52 -11.49 7.87 7.16
N MET A 53 -12.71 7.87 7.70
CA MET A 53 -13.37 9.10 8.13
C MET A 53 -12.63 9.76 9.30
N ALA A 54 -12.23 8.99 10.30
CA ALA A 54 -11.43 9.50 11.41
C ALA A 54 -10.08 10.06 10.93
N GLY A 55 -9.44 9.39 9.95
CA GLY A 55 -8.19 9.86 9.35
C GLY A 55 -8.35 11.15 8.55
N LEU A 56 -9.41 11.29 7.78
CA LEU A 56 -9.72 12.52 7.05
C LEU A 56 -10.01 13.68 8.02
N ASP A 57 -10.79 13.43 9.08
CA ASP A 57 -11.07 14.45 10.08
C ASP A 57 -9.77 14.91 10.77
N ALA A 58 -8.92 14.00 11.23
CA ALA A 58 -7.63 14.32 11.79
C ALA A 58 -6.74 15.12 10.83
N PHE A 59 -6.71 14.74 9.55
CA PHE A 59 -5.98 15.44 8.50
C PHE A 59 -6.49 16.87 8.32
N TYR A 60 -7.79 17.08 8.07
CA TYR A 60 -8.34 18.41 7.79
C TYR A 60 -8.31 19.35 8.99
N ARG A 61 -8.35 18.86 10.21
CA ARG A 61 -8.16 19.69 11.41
C ARG A 61 -6.79 20.35 11.45
N ARG A 62 -5.76 19.72 10.88
CA ARG A 62 -4.36 20.17 10.95
C ARG A 62 -3.81 20.78 9.66
N ASP A 63 -4.45 20.55 8.52
CA ASP A 63 -3.96 21.05 7.23
C ASP A 63 -3.77 22.57 7.23
N ASN A 64 -4.68 23.31 7.84
CA ASN A 64 -4.59 24.77 7.93
C ASN A 64 -3.51 25.28 8.91
N GLU A 65 -3.05 24.47 9.86
CA GLU A 65 -2.07 24.88 10.87
C GLU A 65 -0.62 24.89 10.34
N VAL A 66 -0.40 24.33 9.17
CA VAL A 66 0.93 24.32 8.52
C VAL A 66 1.16 25.54 7.61
N VAL A 67 0.15 26.40 7.46
CA VAL A 67 0.28 27.62 6.66
C VAL A 67 1.41 28.48 7.26
N GLY A 68 2.43 28.77 6.43
CA GLY A 68 3.61 29.53 6.84
C GLY A 68 4.80 28.68 7.29
N LEU A 69 4.63 27.36 7.51
CA LEU A 69 5.77 26.47 7.73
C LEU A 69 6.51 26.18 6.41
N SER A 70 7.80 25.88 6.53
CA SER A 70 8.55 25.36 5.38
C SER A 70 7.94 24.05 4.88
N SER A 71 7.94 23.83 3.57
CA SER A 71 7.52 22.55 2.98
C SER A 71 8.36 21.36 3.44
N GLN A 72 9.54 21.62 4.02
CA GLN A 72 10.44 20.62 4.57
C GLN A 72 10.32 20.49 6.10
N HIS A 73 9.42 21.26 6.73
CA HIS A 73 9.19 21.14 8.17
C HIS A 73 8.61 19.74 8.49
N PRO A 74 9.05 19.04 9.56
CA PRO A 74 8.56 17.70 9.89
C PRO A 74 7.04 17.59 9.94
N VAL A 75 6.34 18.58 10.50
CA VAL A 75 4.86 18.62 10.52
C VAL A 75 4.28 18.73 9.12
N SER A 76 4.84 19.57 8.24
CA SER A 76 4.40 19.66 6.83
C SER A 76 4.63 18.37 6.06
N LEU A 77 5.72 17.65 6.39
CA LEU A 77 6.01 16.33 5.81
C LEU A 77 5.02 15.28 6.32
N SER A 78 4.71 15.28 7.63
CA SER A 78 3.79 14.32 8.22
C SER A 78 2.38 14.45 7.66
N ILE A 79 1.87 15.66 7.43
CA ILE A 79 0.57 15.91 6.78
C ILE A 79 0.54 15.29 5.38
N ARG A 80 1.56 15.54 4.56
CA ARG A 80 1.64 14.98 3.20
C ARG A 80 1.78 13.46 3.20
N MET A 81 2.53 12.91 4.16
CA MET A 81 2.68 11.48 4.31
C MET A 81 1.37 10.81 4.74
N THR A 82 0.62 11.45 5.64
CA THR A 82 -0.72 11.00 6.05
C THR A 82 -1.71 11.03 4.89
N PHE A 83 -1.69 12.09 4.08
CA PHE A 83 -2.52 12.16 2.88
C PHE A 83 -2.17 11.04 1.88
N ARG A 84 -0.88 10.74 1.71
CA ARG A 84 -0.43 9.60 0.90
C ARG A 84 -0.95 8.27 1.44
N ALA A 85 -0.91 8.08 2.77
CA ALA A 85 -1.44 6.87 3.40
C ALA A 85 -2.95 6.75 3.20
N LEU A 86 -3.72 7.82 3.42
CA LEU A 86 -5.17 7.85 3.20
C LEU A 86 -5.53 7.58 1.73
N SER A 87 -4.84 8.21 0.78
CA SER A 87 -5.09 7.97 -0.65
C SER A 87 -4.80 6.52 -1.06
N ALA A 88 -3.71 5.93 -0.56
CA ALA A 88 -3.37 4.54 -0.80
C ALA A 88 -4.40 3.59 -0.16
N PHE A 89 -4.85 3.90 1.06
CA PHE A 89 -5.88 3.15 1.76
C PHE A 89 -7.21 3.15 1.01
N GLN A 90 -7.68 4.32 0.57
CA GLN A 90 -8.91 4.45 -0.22
C GLN A 90 -8.82 3.68 -1.54
N GLY A 91 -7.69 3.78 -2.24
CA GLY A 91 -7.42 3.02 -3.44
C GLY A 91 -7.48 1.50 -3.20
N ALA A 92 -6.86 1.02 -2.11
CA ALA A 92 -6.93 -0.39 -1.72
C ALA A 92 -8.37 -0.85 -1.46
N LEU A 93 -9.17 -0.07 -0.73
CA LEU A 93 -10.58 -0.39 -0.47
C LEU A 93 -11.43 -0.48 -1.75
N ILE A 94 -11.20 0.42 -2.71
CA ILE A 94 -11.89 0.40 -4.01
C ILE A 94 -11.57 -0.90 -4.75
N LEU A 95 -10.31 -1.33 -4.73
CA LEU A 95 -9.87 -2.56 -5.38
C LEU A 95 -10.39 -3.80 -4.65
N TYR A 96 -10.33 -3.82 -3.32
CA TYR A 96 -10.85 -4.92 -2.49
C TYR A 96 -12.35 -5.15 -2.68
N ARG A 97 -13.14 -4.10 -2.88
CA ARG A 97 -14.57 -4.26 -3.20
C ARG A 97 -14.79 -5.03 -4.49
N ARG A 98 -13.87 -4.98 -5.43
CA ARG A 98 -13.88 -5.75 -6.68
C ARG A 98 -13.12 -7.07 -6.58
N ALA A 99 -12.71 -7.45 -5.37
CA ALA A 99 -11.87 -8.63 -5.11
C ALA A 99 -10.55 -8.64 -5.92
N MET A 100 -10.05 -7.45 -6.27
CA MET A 100 -8.71 -7.21 -6.84
C MET A 100 -7.70 -7.12 -5.68
N VAL A 101 -7.50 -8.25 -4.98
CA VAL A 101 -6.80 -8.25 -3.70
C VAL A 101 -5.33 -7.89 -3.88
N GLN A 102 -4.69 -8.41 -4.89
CA GLN A 102 -3.25 -8.20 -5.12
C GLN A 102 -2.88 -6.75 -5.46
N GLU A 103 -3.73 -6.12 -6.25
CA GLU A 103 -3.57 -4.72 -6.61
C GLU A 103 -3.85 -3.84 -5.37
N GLY A 104 -4.83 -4.23 -4.56
CA GLY A 104 -5.10 -3.61 -3.26
C GLY A 104 -3.94 -3.77 -2.28
N ASP A 105 -3.33 -4.95 -2.20
CA ASP A 105 -2.16 -5.24 -1.36
C ASP A 105 -0.94 -4.39 -1.74
N THR A 106 -0.78 -4.09 -3.04
CA THR A 106 0.25 -3.13 -3.49
C THR A 106 0.05 -1.75 -2.87
N LEU A 107 -1.19 -1.30 -2.76
CA LEU A 107 -1.52 -0.03 -2.11
C LEU A 107 -1.46 -0.14 -0.58
N ALA A 108 -1.88 -1.27 0.01
CA ALA A 108 -1.71 -1.53 1.43
C ALA A 108 -0.24 -1.47 1.87
N ARG A 109 0.68 -2.00 1.06
CA ARG A 109 2.12 -1.84 1.26
C ARG A 109 2.53 -0.37 1.39
N ASN A 110 1.98 0.51 0.54
CA ASN A 110 2.29 1.95 0.59
C ASN A 110 1.78 2.60 1.89
N VAL A 111 0.68 2.10 2.46
CA VAL A 111 0.19 2.54 3.79
C VAL A 111 1.19 2.21 4.89
N TYR A 112 1.73 0.98 4.91
CA TYR A 112 2.78 0.58 5.87
C TYR A 112 4.06 1.39 5.70
N GLU A 113 4.48 1.62 4.47
CA GLU A 113 5.66 2.45 4.21
C GLU A 113 5.48 3.87 4.75
N ALA A 114 4.30 4.46 4.52
CA ALA A 114 3.97 5.77 5.08
C ALA A 114 3.95 5.75 6.62
N ALA A 115 3.43 4.69 7.24
CA ALA A 115 3.45 4.52 8.70
C ALA A 115 4.88 4.50 9.26
N PHE A 116 5.81 3.80 8.61
CA PHE A 116 7.22 3.77 9.03
C PHE A 116 7.87 5.15 8.95
N TRP A 117 7.61 5.89 7.88
CA TRP A 117 8.14 7.25 7.74
C TRP A 117 7.50 8.23 8.72
N LEU A 118 6.20 8.10 9.02
CA LEU A 118 5.55 8.88 10.07
C LEU A 118 6.15 8.57 11.44
N GLY A 119 6.36 7.30 11.77
CA GLY A 119 7.03 6.92 13.00
C GLY A 119 8.46 7.48 13.10
N TYR A 120 9.24 7.45 12.02
CA TYR A 120 10.58 8.04 12.01
C TYR A 120 10.55 9.57 12.13
N LEU A 121 9.58 10.25 11.49
CA LEU A 121 9.35 11.69 11.68
C LEU A 121 8.97 12.03 13.13
N HIS A 122 8.27 11.14 13.82
CA HIS A 122 7.95 11.28 15.24
C HIS A 122 9.20 11.18 16.11
N GLU A 123 10.03 10.15 15.92
CA GLU A 123 11.21 9.87 16.74
C GLU A 123 12.34 10.88 16.52
N ASP A 124 12.65 11.21 15.26
CA ASP A 124 13.67 12.20 14.91
C ASP A 124 13.27 12.94 13.61
N GLY A 125 12.38 13.92 13.75
CA GLY A 125 11.89 14.72 12.63
C GLY A 125 12.98 15.35 11.77
N PRO A 126 14.03 15.98 12.34
CA PRO A 126 15.16 16.51 11.58
C PRO A 126 15.93 15.46 10.79
N ALA A 127 16.19 14.28 11.35
CA ALA A 127 16.91 13.21 10.65
C ALA A 127 16.05 12.60 9.56
N ALA A 128 14.78 12.30 9.83
CA ALA A 128 13.82 11.81 8.84
C ALA A 128 13.68 12.79 7.66
N THR A 129 13.60 14.10 7.94
CA THR A 129 13.58 15.15 6.91
C THR A 129 14.82 15.11 6.03
N ARG A 130 16.01 15.04 6.62
CA ARG A 130 17.29 14.95 5.86
C ARG A 130 17.28 13.72 4.96
N THR A 131 16.82 12.58 5.49
CA THR A 131 16.73 11.32 4.73
C THR A 131 15.80 11.44 3.53
N LEU A 132 14.58 11.98 3.71
CA LEU A 132 13.62 12.18 2.62
C LEU A 132 14.16 13.13 1.55
N LEU A 133 14.82 14.21 1.96
CA LEU A 133 15.46 15.15 1.03
C LEU A 133 16.64 14.50 0.29
N ASN A 134 17.39 13.63 0.95
CA ASN A 134 18.49 12.91 0.35
C ASN A 134 18.00 11.90 -0.70
N ASP A 135 16.90 11.20 -0.43
CA ASP A 135 16.25 10.29 -1.38
C ASP A 135 15.72 11.04 -2.62
N GLU A 136 15.08 12.20 -2.42
CA GLU A 136 14.66 13.07 -3.52
C GLU A 136 15.83 13.49 -4.40
N ARG A 137 16.95 13.92 -3.80
CA ARG A 137 18.17 14.29 -4.53
C ARG A 137 18.74 13.12 -5.32
N ARG A 138 18.73 11.91 -4.76
CA ARG A 138 19.14 10.69 -5.48
C ARG A 138 18.26 10.42 -6.69
N SER A 139 16.95 10.50 -6.51
CA SER A 139 15.97 10.32 -7.59
C SER A 139 16.17 11.35 -8.69
N GLN A 140 16.34 12.62 -8.34
CA GLN A 140 16.63 13.69 -9.31
C GLN A 140 17.94 13.46 -10.06
N LYS A 141 19.00 13.09 -9.31
CA LYS A 141 20.31 12.77 -9.92
C LYS A 141 20.22 11.57 -10.87
N ALA A 142 19.49 10.50 -10.48
CA ALA A 142 19.33 9.31 -11.30
C ALA A 142 18.62 9.65 -12.63
N ARG A 143 17.54 10.46 -12.57
CA ARG A 143 16.83 10.92 -13.77
C ARG A 143 17.72 11.78 -14.68
N ALA A 144 18.43 12.76 -14.11
CA ALA A 144 19.34 13.60 -14.89
C ALA A 144 20.48 12.79 -15.52
N SER A 145 21.04 11.82 -14.79
CA SER A 145 22.07 10.91 -15.32
C SER A 145 21.54 10.03 -16.44
N TYR A 146 20.32 9.53 -16.34
CA TYR A 146 19.67 8.76 -17.40
C TYR A 146 19.53 9.56 -18.70
N TYR A 147 19.07 10.82 -18.65
CA TYR A 147 19.00 11.65 -19.85
C TYR A 147 20.37 11.92 -20.47
N LEU A 148 21.40 12.14 -19.66
CA LEU A 148 22.78 12.29 -20.16
C LEU A 148 23.28 11.02 -20.86
N GLU A 149 22.94 9.84 -20.36
CA GLU A 149 23.23 8.55 -20.98
C GLU A 149 22.51 8.41 -22.34
N GLN A 150 21.22 8.79 -22.41
CA GLN A 150 20.44 8.74 -23.65
C GLN A 150 21.02 9.71 -24.71
N PHE A 151 21.45 10.90 -24.35
CA PHE A 151 22.15 11.80 -25.27
C PHE A 151 23.47 11.20 -25.74
N SER A 152 24.25 10.60 -24.85
CA SER A 152 25.56 10.01 -25.19
C SER A 152 25.44 8.79 -26.08
N SER A 153 24.33 8.02 -25.99
CA SER A 153 24.05 6.84 -26.82
C SER A 153 23.44 7.18 -28.16
N GLY A 154 23.06 8.44 -28.40
CA GLY A 154 22.35 8.87 -29.62
C GLY A 154 20.88 8.46 -29.66
N ALA A 155 20.30 7.99 -28.53
CA ALA A 155 18.88 7.64 -28.46
C ALA A 155 17.97 8.88 -28.48
N TYR A 156 18.48 10.02 -28.07
CA TYR A 156 17.84 11.34 -28.19
C TYR A 156 18.77 12.31 -28.89
N ASP A 157 18.23 13.24 -29.67
CA ASP A 157 18.99 14.33 -30.25
C ASP A 157 19.56 15.22 -29.15
N PRO A 158 20.90 15.40 -29.10
CA PRO A 158 21.51 16.18 -28.06
C PRO A 158 21.17 17.66 -28.23
N ASN A 159 20.61 18.27 -27.17
CA ASN A 159 20.54 19.71 -27.04
C ASN A 159 21.70 20.15 -26.12
N PRO A 160 22.73 20.85 -26.66
CA PRO A 160 23.94 21.19 -25.89
C PRO A 160 23.66 22.03 -24.63
N GLU A 161 22.63 22.88 -24.66
CA GLU A 161 22.26 23.69 -23.48
C GLU A 161 21.64 22.82 -22.38
N ILE A 162 20.70 21.92 -22.75
CA ILE A 162 20.08 20.98 -21.83
C ILE A 162 21.12 20.04 -21.26
N GLU A 163 22.01 19.51 -22.10
CA GLU A 163 23.09 18.64 -21.65
C GLU A 163 23.99 19.32 -20.62
N ALA A 164 24.40 20.58 -20.89
CA ALA A 164 25.22 21.35 -19.96
C ALA A 164 24.50 21.58 -18.63
N GLN A 165 23.21 21.94 -18.65
CA GLN A 165 22.40 22.11 -17.45
C GLN A 165 22.29 20.82 -16.63
N LEU A 166 22.02 19.67 -17.27
CA LEU A 166 21.94 18.38 -16.60
C LEU A 166 23.29 17.97 -15.97
N ARG A 167 24.43 18.22 -16.62
CA ARG A 167 25.75 17.97 -16.05
C ARG A 167 26.01 18.80 -14.80
N VAL A 168 25.65 20.08 -14.80
CA VAL A 168 25.74 20.96 -13.63
C VAL A 168 24.83 20.42 -12.52
N GLN A 169 23.58 20.10 -12.83
CA GLN A 169 22.63 19.56 -11.87
C GLN A 169 23.14 18.26 -11.22
N VAL A 170 23.66 17.32 -12.00
CA VAL A 170 24.23 16.06 -11.49
C VAL A 170 25.39 16.32 -10.54
N ALA A 171 26.29 17.26 -10.88
CA ALA A 171 27.44 17.62 -10.05
C ALA A 171 27.00 18.24 -8.71
N GLU A 172 26.03 19.18 -8.74
CA GLU A 172 25.47 19.78 -7.53
C GLU A 172 24.75 18.78 -6.64
N LEU A 173 23.88 17.92 -7.23
CA LEU A 173 23.18 16.90 -6.48
C LEU A 173 24.16 15.91 -5.84
N LYS A 174 25.19 15.50 -6.58
CA LYS A 174 26.25 14.61 -6.07
C LYS A 174 26.95 15.19 -4.84
N SER A 175 27.21 16.50 -4.81
CA SER A 175 27.85 17.17 -3.67
C SER A 175 26.94 17.27 -2.43
N LYS A 176 25.61 17.25 -2.63
CA LYS A 176 24.59 17.39 -1.58
C LYS A 176 24.08 16.06 -1.03
N ILE A 177 24.38 14.92 -1.69
CA ILE A 177 23.95 13.59 -1.26
C ILE A 177 24.88 13.07 -0.18
N ALA A 178 24.36 12.83 1.02
CA ALA A 178 25.08 12.24 2.12
C ALA A 178 24.80 10.73 2.22
N LYS A 179 25.84 9.91 2.33
CA LYS A 179 25.70 8.46 2.47
C LYS A 179 25.08 8.05 3.82
N ALA A 180 25.34 8.84 4.86
CA ALA A 180 24.80 8.61 6.21
C ALA A 180 23.28 8.74 6.28
N ASP A 181 22.68 9.49 5.35
CA ASP A 181 21.23 9.67 5.28
C ASP A 181 20.55 8.66 4.31
N ASP A 182 21.15 7.49 4.10
CA ASP A 182 20.58 6.40 3.30
C ASP A 182 19.82 5.44 4.21
N VAL A 183 18.52 5.64 4.31
CA VAL A 183 17.62 4.86 5.17
C VAL A 183 16.63 4.12 4.31
N SER A 184 16.62 2.80 4.41
CA SER A 184 15.64 1.94 3.75
C SER A 184 14.30 1.92 4.53
N ALA A 185 13.22 1.41 3.91
CA ALA A 185 11.96 1.18 4.62
C ALA A 185 12.14 0.28 5.87
N LYS A 186 13.07 -0.68 5.80
CA LYS A 186 13.46 -1.52 6.95
C LYS A 186 14.05 -0.71 8.09
N ASP A 187 14.96 0.19 7.75
CA ASP A 187 15.64 1.00 8.74
C ASP A 187 14.69 2.06 9.31
N ALA A 188 13.82 2.64 8.48
CA ALA A 188 12.75 3.53 8.94
C ALA A 188 11.82 2.82 9.93
N ALA A 189 11.41 1.57 9.64
CA ALA A 189 10.60 0.78 10.56
C ALA A 189 11.31 0.52 11.90
N LYS A 190 12.63 0.27 11.87
CA LYS A 190 13.42 0.10 13.12
C LYS A 190 13.52 1.38 13.91
N LEU A 191 13.85 2.50 13.25
CA LEU A 191 13.97 3.82 13.86
C LEU A 191 12.64 4.30 14.45
N ALA A 192 11.54 3.91 13.83
CA ALA A 192 10.18 4.20 14.27
C ALA A 192 9.67 3.30 15.41
N GLY A 193 10.43 2.30 15.85
CA GLY A 193 9.93 1.28 16.80
C GLY A 193 8.82 0.38 16.23
N LEU A 194 8.67 0.33 14.90
CA LEU A 194 7.61 -0.40 14.17
C LEU A 194 8.14 -1.66 13.46
N TYR A 195 9.29 -2.16 13.87
CA TYR A 195 9.96 -3.26 13.18
C TYR A 195 9.15 -4.57 13.12
N ASP A 196 8.28 -4.82 14.10
CA ASP A 196 7.39 -5.99 14.12
C ASP A 196 6.38 -5.99 12.95
N TYR A 197 6.06 -4.82 12.41
CA TYR A 197 5.20 -4.68 11.23
C TYR A 197 5.96 -4.77 9.90
N TYR A 198 7.29 -4.81 9.95
CA TYR A 198 8.11 -4.90 8.74
C TYR A 198 7.95 -6.25 8.03
N GLU A 199 7.63 -7.32 8.75
CA GLU A 199 7.33 -8.62 8.14
C GLU A 199 6.08 -8.54 7.26
N THR A 200 5.01 -7.92 7.74
CA THR A 200 3.79 -7.66 6.95
C THR A 200 4.12 -6.85 5.70
N TYR A 201 4.90 -5.78 5.83
CA TYR A 201 5.35 -4.99 4.68
C TYR A 201 6.15 -5.81 3.67
N LYS A 202 7.05 -6.69 4.13
CA LYS A 202 7.80 -7.61 3.26
C LYS A 202 6.89 -8.57 2.51
N HIS A 203 5.91 -9.13 3.22
CA HIS A 203 4.93 -10.04 2.62
C HIS A 203 4.16 -9.35 1.50
N LEU A 204 3.58 -8.18 1.77
CA LEU A 204 2.91 -7.37 0.78
C LEU A 204 3.85 -7.02 -0.40
N SER A 205 5.12 -6.70 -0.14
CA SER A 205 6.12 -6.40 -1.19
C SER A 205 6.44 -7.60 -2.07
N ALA A 206 6.57 -8.78 -1.48
CA ALA A 206 6.92 -10.00 -2.20
C ALA A 206 5.78 -10.48 -3.12
N GLY A 207 4.53 -10.26 -2.70
CA GLY A 207 3.35 -10.67 -3.47
C GLY A 207 2.94 -9.69 -4.57
N SER A 208 3.23 -8.41 -4.43
CA SER A 208 2.58 -7.39 -5.25
C SER A 208 3.49 -6.36 -5.91
N ALA A 209 4.66 -6.04 -5.32
CA ALA A 209 5.44 -4.88 -5.75
C ALA A 209 6.47 -5.15 -6.86
N HIS A 210 6.89 -6.40 -7.04
CA HIS A 210 7.92 -6.78 -8.01
C HIS A 210 7.51 -8.03 -8.78
N ALA A 211 7.81 -8.06 -10.07
CA ALA A 211 7.70 -9.28 -10.87
C ALA A 211 8.71 -10.32 -10.37
N SER A 212 8.26 -11.24 -9.54
CA SER A 212 9.02 -12.34 -8.99
C SER A 212 8.27 -13.65 -9.19
N LEU A 213 8.95 -14.78 -9.11
CA LEU A 213 8.25 -16.08 -9.17
C LEU A 213 7.16 -16.17 -8.09
N ASN A 214 7.42 -15.63 -6.89
CA ASN A 214 6.46 -15.61 -5.82
C ASN A 214 5.20 -14.81 -6.18
N SER A 215 5.35 -13.61 -6.76
CA SER A 215 4.21 -12.80 -7.21
C SER A 215 3.46 -13.42 -8.40
N LEU A 216 4.11 -14.25 -9.21
CA LEU A 216 3.49 -14.94 -10.33
C LEU A 216 2.79 -16.25 -9.93
N HIS A 217 3.22 -16.88 -8.83
CA HIS A 217 2.61 -18.12 -8.33
C HIS A 217 1.12 -17.98 -8.00
N ARG A 218 0.67 -16.80 -7.63
CA ARG A 218 -0.73 -16.49 -7.34
C ARG A 218 -1.68 -16.66 -8.55
N TYR A 219 -1.12 -16.62 -9.76
CA TYR A 219 -1.90 -16.84 -10.98
C TYR A 219 -1.92 -18.30 -11.42
N LEU A 220 -1.38 -19.21 -10.60
CA LEU A 220 -1.32 -20.62 -10.93
C LEU A 220 -2.33 -21.42 -10.11
N ASN A 221 -3.18 -22.18 -10.79
CA ASN A 221 -3.83 -23.33 -10.17
C ASN A 221 -2.86 -24.50 -10.12
N ARG A 222 -2.82 -25.16 -8.98
CA ARG A 222 -1.98 -26.33 -8.77
C ARG A 222 -2.80 -27.50 -8.29
N ASN A 223 -2.52 -28.68 -8.84
CA ASN A 223 -2.98 -29.92 -8.28
C ASN A 223 -2.35 -30.20 -6.89
N PRO A 224 -2.92 -31.09 -6.08
CA PRO A 224 -2.35 -31.49 -4.78
C PRO A 224 -0.90 -31.99 -4.86
N ASP A 225 -0.47 -32.52 -5.99
CA ASP A 225 0.90 -32.96 -6.26
C ASP A 225 1.85 -31.82 -6.66
N GLY A 226 1.36 -30.58 -6.73
CA GLY A 226 2.10 -29.38 -7.12
C GLY A 226 2.24 -29.15 -8.63
N SER A 227 1.68 -30.04 -9.46
CA SER A 227 1.67 -29.87 -10.90
C SER A 227 0.74 -28.73 -11.32
N TYR A 228 0.99 -28.20 -12.53
CA TYR A 228 0.20 -27.11 -13.11
C TYR A 228 -1.20 -27.59 -13.50
N ASP A 229 -2.22 -26.85 -13.07
CA ASP A 229 -3.66 -27.09 -13.38
C ASP A 229 -4.36 -25.88 -13.99
N GLY A 230 -3.63 -24.97 -14.56
CA GLY A 230 -4.16 -23.79 -15.22
C GLY A 230 -3.82 -22.46 -14.52
N HIS A 231 -4.49 -21.40 -14.95
CA HIS A 231 -4.31 -20.06 -14.41
C HIS A 231 -5.53 -19.64 -13.57
N MET A 232 -5.25 -19.11 -12.39
CA MET A 232 -6.23 -18.40 -11.59
C MET A 232 -6.17 -16.92 -11.98
N VAL A 233 -7.13 -16.50 -12.80
CA VAL A 233 -7.28 -15.10 -13.20
C VAL A 233 -8.69 -14.67 -12.85
N GLY A 234 -8.84 -13.64 -12.07
CA GLY A 234 -10.17 -13.15 -11.71
C GLY A 234 -10.25 -12.60 -10.29
N PRO A 235 -11.47 -12.26 -9.86
CA PRO A 235 -11.71 -11.84 -8.50
C PRO A 235 -11.33 -12.91 -7.48
N ASP A 236 -10.72 -12.47 -6.38
CA ASP A 236 -10.29 -13.31 -5.26
C ASP A 236 -10.95 -12.80 -3.96
N PRO A 237 -12.27 -13.09 -3.74
CA PRO A 237 -12.96 -12.63 -2.55
C PRO A 237 -12.49 -13.35 -1.27
N ASP A 238 -11.94 -14.55 -1.36
CA ASP A 238 -11.55 -15.35 -0.20
C ASP A 238 -10.34 -14.74 0.51
N SER A 239 -9.40 -14.18 -0.24
CA SER A 239 -8.21 -13.51 0.33
C SER A 239 -8.55 -12.18 1.04
N LEU A 240 -9.74 -11.62 0.87
CA LEU A 240 -10.18 -10.42 1.59
C LEU A 240 -10.18 -10.61 3.11
N VAL A 241 -10.37 -11.85 3.58
CA VAL A 241 -10.36 -12.18 5.01
C VAL A 241 -9.04 -11.81 5.67
N ASP A 242 -7.93 -11.92 4.97
CA ASP A 242 -6.60 -11.59 5.49
C ASP A 242 -6.18 -10.16 5.15
N SER A 243 -6.50 -9.67 3.96
CA SER A 243 -6.02 -8.38 3.46
C SER A 243 -6.72 -7.18 4.12
N LEU A 244 -8.02 -7.25 4.40
CA LEU A 244 -8.75 -6.15 5.05
C LEU A 244 -8.24 -5.83 6.47
N PRO A 245 -8.02 -6.81 7.36
CA PRO A 245 -7.39 -6.56 8.66
C PRO A 245 -6.01 -5.91 8.54
N VAL A 246 -5.18 -6.41 7.62
CA VAL A 246 -3.84 -5.89 7.36
C VAL A 246 -3.90 -4.43 6.95
N LEU A 247 -4.77 -4.08 6.01
CA LEU A 247 -4.96 -2.71 5.56
C LEU A 247 -5.39 -1.78 6.72
N CYS A 248 -6.38 -2.20 7.53
CA CYS A 248 -6.87 -1.43 8.69
C CYS A 248 -5.78 -1.19 9.74
N ILE A 249 -4.96 -2.20 10.03
CA ILE A 249 -3.83 -2.08 10.96
C ILE A 249 -2.83 -1.05 10.44
N GLY A 250 -2.44 -1.13 9.16
CA GLY A 250 -1.50 -0.20 8.54
C GLY A 250 -1.93 1.25 8.66
N LEU A 251 -3.21 1.56 8.31
CA LEU A 251 -3.74 2.92 8.47
C LEU A 251 -3.81 3.33 9.93
N GLY A 252 -4.26 2.43 10.81
CA GLY A 252 -4.33 2.70 12.24
C GLY A 252 -2.98 3.15 12.82
N ILE A 253 -1.89 2.46 12.45
CA ILE A 253 -0.53 2.83 12.88
C ILE A 253 -0.15 4.21 12.31
N ALA A 254 -0.40 4.43 11.01
CA ALA A 254 -0.08 5.70 10.35
C ALA A 254 -0.79 6.87 11.03
N LEU A 255 -2.07 6.73 11.35
CA LEU A 255 -2.86 7.76 12.04
C LEU A 255 -2.41 7.98 13.48
N ALA A 256 -2.07 6.92 14.23
CA ALA A 256 -1.54 7.04 15.58
C ALA A 256 -0.24 7.88 15.58
N MET A 257 0.70 7.57 14.68
CA MET A 257 1.94 8.34 14.55
C MET A 257 1.68 9.78 14.13
N PHE A 258 0.79 10.01 13.19
CA PHE A 258 0.41 11.35 12.75
C PHE A 258 -0.16 12.19 13.90
N CYS A 259 -1.15 11.69 14.62
CA CYS A 259 -1.77 12.39 15.74
C CYS A 259 -0.75 12.78 16.80
N THR A 260 0.23 11.92 17.07
CA THR A 260 1.31 12.21 18.01
C THR A 260 2.22 13.35 17.53
N ILE A 261 2.60 13.36 16.23
CA ILE A 261 3.46 14.42 15.65
C ILE A 261 2.80 15.79 15.72
N VAL A 262 1.50 15.84 15.43
CA VAL A 262 0.76 17.11 15.35
C VAL A 262 0.09 17.51 16.67
N ALA A 263 0.33 16.76 17.74
CA ALA A 263 -0.21 17.01 19.08
C ALA A 263 -1.72 17.31 19.07
N LEU A 264 -2.50 16.43 18.42
CA LEU A 264 -3.96 16.57 18.42
C LEU A 264 -4.52 16.27 19.80
N ASP A 265 -5.07 17.31 20.46
CA ASP A 265 -5.86 17.13 21.67
C ASP A 265 -7.21 16.48 21.31
N HIS A 266 -7.54 15.34 21.94
CA HIS A 266 -8.85 14.67 21.92
C HIS A 266 -9.43 14.00 20.65
N PRO A 267 -8.79 13.84 19.48
CA PRO A 267 -9.26 12.81 18.54
C PRO A 267 -8.84 11.41 19.01
N GLU A 268 -8.04 11.36 20.09
CA GLU A 268 -7.51 10.11 20.64
C GLU A 268 -8.61 9.12 21.03
N ASP A 269 -9.74 9.57 21.57
CA ASP A 269 -10.79 8.68 22.05
C ASP A 269 -11.46 7.91 20.91
N GLU A 270 -11.80 8.57 19.80
CA GLU A 270 -12.45 7.91 18.66
C GLU A 270 -11.47 7.03 17.89
N LEU A 271 -10.27 7.54 17.56
CA LEU A 271 -9.24 6.77 16.90
C LEU A 271 -8.79 5.60 17.77
N GLN A 272 -8.57 5.82 19.06
CA GLN A 272 -8.23 4.77 20.00
C GLN A 272 -9.32 3.70 20.08
N ALA A 273 -10.60 4.09 20.10
CA ALA A 273 -11.71 3.15 20.07
C ALA A 273 -11.72 2.31 18.78
N LEU A 274 -11.41 2.94 17.63
CA LEU A 274 -11.29 2.24 16.35
C LEU A 274 -10.10 1.28 16.34
N LEU A 275 -8.94 1.66 16.89
CA LEU A 275 -7.77 0.79 17.01
C LEU A 275 -8.05 -0.43 17.90
N ILE A 276 -8.69 -0.21 19.05
CA ILE A 276 -9.14 -1.29 19.94
C ILE A 276 -10.12 -2.20 19.21
N ARG A 277 -11.05 -1.63 18.45
CA ARG A 277 -12.00 -2.40 17.63
C ARG A 277 -11.29 -3.25 16.59
N THR A 278 -10.28 -2.71 15.89
CA THR A 278 -9.45 -3.46 14.94
C THR A 278 -8.86 -4.72 15.58
N ASP A 279 -8.25 -4.58 16.76
CA ASP A 279 -7.64 -5.72 17.47
C ASP A 279 -8.69 -6.75 17.94
N LYS A 280 -9.83 -6.29 18.45
CA LYS A 280 -10.95 -7.19 18.82
C LYS A 280 -11.49 -7.97 17.62
N MET A 281 -11.71 -7.31 16.49
CA MET A 281 -12.22 -7.95 15.27
C MET A 281 -11.22 -8.98 14.74
N ARG A 282 -9.91 -8.67 14.74
CA ARG A 282 -8.85 -9.60 14.35
C ARG A 282 -8.79 -10.83 15.25
N LYS A 283 -8.89 -10.64 16.57
CA LYS A 283 -8.90 -11.75 17.54
C LYS A 283 -10.14 -12.63 17.37
N ALA A 284 -11.31 -12.03 17.17
CA ALA A 284 -12.55 -12.77 16.93
C ALA A 284 -12.47 -13.59 15.64
N GLN A 285 -11.92 -13.02 14.57
CA GLN A 285 -11.71 -13.72 13.29
C GLN A 285 -10.78 -14.91 13.44
N LYS A 286 -9.64 -14.77 14.14
CA LYS A 286 -8.71 -15.87 14.40
C LYS A 286 -9.38 -16.98 15.22
N ALA A 287 -10.22 -16.63 16.18
CA ALA A 287 -10.96 -17.60 17.00
C ALA A 287 -12.04 -18.35 16.19
N ALA A 288 -12.69 -17.68 15.23
CA ALA A 288 -13.71 -18.30 14.38
C ALA A 288 -13.13 -19.16 13.26
N GLY A 289 -11.96 -18.79 12.75
CA GLY A 289 -11.31 -19.47 11.63
C GLY A 289 -10.43 -20.66 11.99
N GLY A 290 -10.42 -21.11 13.23
CA GLY A 290 -9.80 -22.36 13.76
C GLY A 290 -8.64 -23.02 13.03
N GLY A 291 -7.82 -22.29 12.28
CA GLY A 291 -6.72 -22.88 11.52
C GLY A 291 -6.05 -21.86 10.63
N THR A 292 -5.15 -21.12 11.19
CA THR A 292 -4.21 -20.30 10.45
C THR A 292 -3.39 -21.17 9.52
N THR A 293 -3.45 -20.89 8.25
CA THR A 293 -2.31 -21.13 7.38
C THR A 293 -1.15 -20.32 7.97
N THR A 294 -0.27 -20.95 8.67
CA THR A 294 0.99 -20.39 9.13
C THR A 294 1.69 -19.90 7.87
N MET A 295 1.85 -18.59 7.74
CA MET A 295 2.71 -18.02 6.71
C MET A 295 4.12 -18.56 6.96
N ALA A 296 4.53 -19.57 6.20
CA ALA A 296 5.88 -20.10 6.16
C ALA A 296 6.67 -19.41 5.05
#